data_c7565c5a84c8dab7fdc18053ffbb8866
#
_entry.id   c7565c5a84c8dab7fdc18053ffbb8866
#
_cell.length_a   1.000
_cell.length_b   1.000
_cell.length_c   1.000
_cell.angle_alpha   90.00
_cell.angle_beta   90.00
_cell.angle_gamma   90.00
#
_symmetry.space_group_name_H-M   'P 1'
#
loop_
_entity.id
_entity.type
_entity.pdbx_description
1 polymer ?
#
loop_
_entity_poly.entity_id
_entity_poly.type
_entity_poly.pdbx_seq_one_letter_code
_entity_poly.pdbx_strand_id
1 'polypeptide(L)'
;LGLGLVTLTVLLGSSVTCSLLRRQLNGALHLPMLLLIIAAWVTCADLLVRAYAYPLAQALGIFLPLITSNCSVLSRAQTIAARHPIGTAALDATVIGSGFLALLLIVGASRELFGRGSLFADMHLIFGDVARDWLWQPFDGDYTLLILSMPAGAFLLLGFLIASKNFLDSWLLPSSESPPEKPITGSKRVR
;
A
#
# COMPACT_ATOMS: atom_id res chain seq x y z
N LEU A 1 -1.56 -9.82 4.38
CA LEU A 1 -1.64 -9.15 5.69
C LEU A 1 -0.26 -8.66 6.13
N GLY A 2 0.79 -9.52 6.15
CA GLY A 2 2.15 -9.15 6.59
C GLY A 2 2.72 -7.93 5.87
N LEU A 3 2.68 -7.92 4.54
CA LEU A 3 3.18 -6.77 3.75
C LEU A 3 2.45 -5.46 4.09
N GLY A 4 1.14 -5.52 4.30
CA GLY A 4 0.34 -4.35 4.66
C GLY A 4 0.70 -3.79 6.04
N LEU A 5 0.90 -4.65 7.03
CA LEU A 5 1.33 -4.24 8.37
C LEU A 5 2.72 -3.60 8.36
N VAL A 6 3.67 -4.20 7.63
CA VAL A 6 5.01 -3.63 7.47
C VAL A 6 4.95 -2.26 6.78
N THR A 7 4.16 -2.15 5.70
CA THR A 7 4.01 -0.87 4.98
C THR A 7 3.39 0.20 5.88
N LEU A 8 2.38 -0.13 6.68
CA LEU A 8 1.78 0.79 7.65
C LEU A 8 2.80 1.26 8.69
N THR A 9 3.60 0.35 9.23
CA THR A 9 4.65 0.69 10.22
C THR A 9 5.71 1.60 9.61
N VAL A 10 6.16 1.29 8.39
CA VAL A 10 7.13 2.11 7.65
C VAL A 10 6.56 3.48 7.33
N LEU A 11 5.29 3.56 6.91
CA LEU A 11 4.62 4.83 6.60
C LEU A 11 4.50 5.71 7.85
N LEU A 12 4.11 5.14 8.98
CA LEU A 12 4.06 5.86 10.26
C LEU A 12 5.43 6.34 10.70
N GLY A 13 6.41 5.45 10.76
CA GLY A 13 7.76 5.76 11.21
C GLY A 13 8.44 6.80 10.33
N SER A 14 8.39 6.63 9.02
CA SER A 14 8.96 7.58 8.07
C SER A 14 8.26 8.93 8.12
N SER A 15 6.93 8.99 8.23
CA SER A 15 6.17 10.24 8.33
C SER A 15 6.50 11.01 9.60
N VAL A 16 6.58 10.34 10.74
CA VAL A 16 6.97 10.96 12.01
C VAL A 16 8.40 11.50 11.93
N THR A 17 9.33 10.72 11.40
CA THR A 17 10.74 11.11 11.25
C THR A 17 10.88 12.29 10.28
N CYS A 18 10.21 12.27 9.14
CA CYS A 18 10.20 13.38 8.19
C CYS A 18 9.63 14.66 8.81
N SER A 19 8.56 14.56 9.59
CA SER A 19 7.97 15.71 10.28
C SER A 19 8.90 16.28 11.36
N LEU A 20 9.64 15.43 12.06
CA LEU A 20 10.65 15.85 13.05
C LEU A 20 11.81 16.59 12.38
N LEU A 21 12.28 16.07 11.24
CA LEU A 21 13.40 16.64 10.47
C LEU A 21 12.96 17.74 9.47
N ARG A 22 11.68 18.13 9.45
CA ARG A 22 11.13 19.06 8.43
C ARG A 22 11.91 20.37 8.27
N ARG A 23 12.56 20.86 9.34
CA ARG A 23 13.37 22.10 9.30
C ARG A 23 14.68 21.92 8.51
N GLN A 24 15.17 20.70 8.40
CA GLN A 24 16.39 20.36 7.69
C GLN A 24 16.13 19.89 6.26
N LEU A 25 14.87 19.52 5.96
CA LEU A 25 14.42 18.99 4.68
C LEU A 25 14.10 20.11 3.67
N ASN A 26 14.92 21.17 3.60
CA ASN A 26 14.72 22.29 2.68
C ASN A 26 15.80 22.29 1.60
N GLY A 27 15.44 22.67 0.37
CA GLY A 27 16.36 22.85 -0.74
C GLY A 27 16.36 21.74 -1.79
N ALA A 28 17.39 21.72 -2.64
CA ALA A 28 17.51 20.80 -3.77
C ALA A 28 17.62 19.32 -3.38
N LEU A 29 18.07 19.03 -2.16
CA LEU A 29 18.26 17.67 -1.64
C LEU A 29 17.03 17.11 -0.92
N HIS A 30 15.88 17.79 -0.98
CA HIS A 30 14.66 17.36 -0.30
C HIS A 30 14.22 15.93 -0.66
N LEU A 31 14.14 15.62 -1.95
CA LEU A 31 13.72 14.30 -2.45
C LEU A 31 14.68 13.16 -2.03
N PRO A 32 16.00 13.26 -2.25
CA PRO A 32 16.91 12.19 -1.85
C PRO A 32 16.94 11.97 -0.34
N MET A 33 16.77 13.03 0.47
CA MET A 33 16.70 12.88 1.93
C MET A 33 15.45 12.14 2.38
N LEU A 34 14.30 12.42 1.77
CA LEU A 34 13.05 11.67 2.05
C LEU A 34 13.19 10.18 1.69
N LEU A 35 13.76 9.88 0.53
CA LEU A 35 14.01 8.49 0.12
C LEU A 35 14.95 7.77 1.09
N LEU A 36 15.98 8.45 1.57
CA LEU A 36 16.92 7.89 2.55
C LEU A 36 16.23 7.56 3.89
N ILE A 37 15.36 8.45 4.38
CA ILE A 37 14.59 8.20 5.60
C ILE A 37 13.64 6.99 5.41
N ILE A 38 12.94 6.93 4.29
CA ILE A 38 12.04 5.81 3.97
C ILE A 38 12.85 4.50 3.87
N ALA A 39 13.98 4.51 3.17
CA ALA A 39 14.85 3.35 3.02
C ALA A 39 15.39 2.85 4.36
N ALA A 40 15.78 3.76 5.25
CA ALA A 40 16.22 3.41 6.61
C ALA A 40 15.12 2.71 7.40
N TRP A 41 13.89 3.22 7.35
CA TRP A 41 12.74 2.58 8.01
C TRP A 41 12.39 1.22 7.40
N VAL A 42 12.47 1.09 6.08
CA VAL A 42 12.26 -0.20 5.40
C VAL A 42 13.32 -1.22 5.82
N THR A 43 14.59 -0.81 5.91
CA THR A 43 15.67 -1.68 6.36
C THR A 43 15.48 -2.11 7.82
N CYS A 44 15.10 -1.19 8.71
CA CYS A 44 14.76 -1.52 10.09
C CYS A 44 13.60 -2.52 10.17
N ALA A 45 12.55 -2.31 9.38
CA ALA A 45 11.40 -3.20 9.34
C ALA A 45 11.79 -4.59 8.80
N ASP A 46 12.62 -4.68 7.75
CA ASP A 46 13.12 -5.94 7.20
C ASP A 46 13.92 -6.73 8.26
N LEU A 47 14.82 -6.05 8.98
CA LEU A 47 15.59 -6.67 10.05
C LEU A 47 14.70 -7.18 11.19
N LEU A 48 13.67 -6.41 11.58
CA LEU A 48 12.72 -6.83 12.60
C LEU A 48 11.91 -8.06 12.15
N VAL A 49 11.40 -8.06 10.91
CA VAL A 49 10.65 -9.20 10.38
C VAL A 49 11.54 -10.44 10.29
N ARG A 50 12.79 -10.30 9.89
CA ARG A 50 13.77 -11.42 9.89
C ARG A 50 14.08 -11.95 11.28
N ALA A 51 14.12 -11.06 12.28
CA ALA A 51 14.42 -11.45 13.66
C ALA A 51 13.27 -12.20 14.34
N TYR A 52 12.03 -11.76 14.14
CA TYR A 52 10.85 -12.26 14.85
C TYR A 52 9.99 -13.23 14.05
N ALA A 53 9.97 -13.11 12.73
CA ALA A 53 9.11 -13.89 11.84
C ALA A 53 9.88 -14.31 10.58
N TYR A 54 10.92 -15.13 10.76
CA TYR A 54 11.78 -15.60 9.67
C TYR A 54 11.01 -16.25 8.50
N PRO A 55 9.99 -17.11 8.74
CA PRO A 55 9.19 -17.66 7.63
C PRO A 55 8.46 -16.59 6.83
N LEU A 56 7.95 -15.57 7.50
CA LEU A 56 7.30 -14.41 6.86
C LEU A 56 8.33 -13.59 6.06
N ALA A 57 9.53 -13.40 6.60
CA ALA A 57 10.61 -12.70 5.89
C ALA A 57 11.01 -13.42 4.60
N GLN A 58 11.06 -14.74 4.59
CA GLN A 58 11.31 -15.51 3.37
C GLN A 58 10.18 -15.36 2.33
N ALA A 59 8.92 -15.37 2.78
CA ALA A 59 7.76 -15.21 1.90
C ALA A 59 7.66 -13.79 1.32
N LEU A 60 8.00 -12.77 2.11
CA LEU A 60 7.97 -11.36 1.68
C LEU A 60 9.21 -10.95 0.87
N GLY A 61 10.36 -11.53 1.12
CA GLY A 61 11.62 -11.44 0.39
C GLY A 61 11.86 -10.10 -0.33
N ILE A 62 11.73 -10.14 -1.65
CA ILE A 62 11.96 -9.00 -2.55
C ILE A 62 10.94 -7.88 -2.39
N PHE A 63 9.76 -8.16 -1.84
CA PHE A 63 8.67 -7.17 -1.75
C PHE A 63 8.90 -6.11 -0.68
N LEU A 64 9.69 -6.40 0.37
CA LEU A 64 9.99 -5.42 1.42
C LEU A 64 10.79 -4.22 0.89
N PRO A 65 11.90 -4.39 0.15
CA PRO A 65 12.62 -3.26 -0.42
C PRO A 65 11.79 -2.41 -1.39
N LEU A 66 10.81 -3.02 -2.09
CA LEU A 66 9.91 -2.31 -2.98
C LEU A 66 9.03 -1.26 -2.26
N ILE A 67 8.84 -1.37 -0.96
CA ILE A 67 8.11 -0.36 -0.18
C ILE A 67 8.79 1.02 -0.28
N THR A 68 10.12 1.05 -0.41
CA THR A 68 10.88 2.31 -0.56
C THR A 68 10.46 3.09 -1.82
N SER A 69 10.18 2.40 -2.92
CA SER A 69 9.74 3.01 -4.18
C SER A 69 8.22 3.17 -4.29
N ASN A 70 7.48 2.87 -3.23
CA ASN A 70 6.03 3.00 -3.22
C ASN A 70 5.62 4.48 -3.31
N CYS A 71 4.96 4.84 -4.42
CA CYS A 71 4.52 6.21 -4.69
C CYS A 71 3.62 6.78 -3.61
N SER A 72 2.81 5.94 -2.94
CA SER A 72 1.93 6.38 -1.87
C SER A 72 2.73 6.84 -0.65
N VAL A 73 3.74 6.07 -0.23
CA VAL A 73 4.63 6.41 0.89
C VAL A 73 5.40 7.69 0.59
N LEU A 74 6.02 7.77 -0.59
CA LEU A 74 6.81 8.92 -0.99
C LEU A 74 5.97 10.20 -1.13
N SER A 75 4.79 10.09 -1.75
CA SER A 75 3.87 11.22 -1.92
C SER A 75 3.43 11.80 -0.57
N ARG A 76 3.11 10.95 0.41
CA ARG A 76 2.72 11.42 1.75
C ARG A 76 3.88 12.02 2.54
N ALA A 77 5.08 11.46 2.39
CA ALA A 77 6.28 12.04 2.96
C ALA A 77 6.54 13.47 2.43
N GLN A 78 6.35 13.70 1.14
CA GLN A 78 6.54 15.01 0.50
C GLN A 78 5.45 16.03 0.80
N THR A 79 4.18 15.60 0.75
CA THR A 79 3.05 16.52 0.80
C THR A 79 2.64 16.88 2.21
N ILE A 80 2.62 15.91 3.12
CA ILE A 80 2.12 16.07 4.48
C ILE A 80 3.26 16.04 5.51
N ALA A 81 4.06 14.97 5.53
CA ALA A 81 5.03 14.78 6.60
C ALA A 81 6.12 15.86 6.64
N ALA A 82 6.61 16.30 5.49
CA ALA A 82 7.63 17.34 5.41
C ALA A 82 7.10 18.75 5.71
N ARG A 83 5.79 18.98 5.70
CA ARG A 83 5.17 20.33 5.82
C ARG A 83 4.38 20.54 7.09
N HIS A 84 3.81 19.49 7.66
CA HIS A 84 2.90 19.57 8.81
C HIS A 84 3.54 19.09 10.12
N PRO A 85 2.98 19.45 11.28
CA PRO A 85 3.46 18.97 12.57
C PRO A 85 3.24 17.47 12.75
N ILE A 86 3.99 16.87 13.68
CA ILE A 86 4.05 15.42 13.92
C ILE A 86 2.65 14.80 14.10
N GLY A 87 1.74 15.46 14.82
CA GLY A 87 0.39 14.95 15.07
C GLY A 87 -0.42 14.77 13.78
N THR A 88 -0.43 15.76 12.90
CA THR A 88 -1.14 15.68 11.62
C THR A 88 -0.47 14.69 10.66
N ALA A 89 0.86 14.62 10.65
CA ALA A 89 1.60 13.66 9.83
C ALA A 89 1.34 12.21 10.28
N ALA A 90 1.28 11.95 11.59
CA ALA A 90 0.98 10.64 12.14
C ALA A 90 -0.48 10.22 11.87
N LEU A 91 -1.43 11.14 12.04
CA LEU A 91 -2.86 10.88 11.73
C LEU A 91 -3.04 10.56 10.24
N ASP A 92 -2.46 11.35 9.34
CA ASP A 92 -2.52 11.12 7.89
C ASP A 92 -1.91 9.76 7.53
N ALA A 93 -0.73 9.44 8.07
CA ALA A 93 -0.06 8.16 7.85
C ALA A 93 -0.90 6.97 8.34
N THR A 94 -1.60 7.12 9.47
CA THR A 94 -2.48 6.07 10.00
C THR A 94 -3.70 5.86 9.10
N VAL A 95 -4.37 6.92 8.69
CA VAL A 95 -5.57 6.85 7.83
C VAL A 95 -5.23 6.26 6.48
N ILE A 96 -4.19 6.78 5.82
CA ILE A 96 -3.78 6.28 4.50
C ILE A 96 -3.19 4.88 4.59
N GLY A 97 -2.37 4.61 5.60
CA GLY A 97 -1.78 3.28 5.82
C GLY A 97 -2.83 2.22 6.11
N SER A 98 -3.86 2.54 6.89
CA SER A 98 -4.99 1.62 7.15
C SER A 98 -5.83 1.38 5.89
N GLY A 99 -6.07 2.40 5.09
CA GLY A 99 -6.73 2.26 3.79
C GLY A 99 -5.95 1.35 2.83
N PHE A 100 -4.63 1.52 2.77
CA PHE A 100 -3.75 0.67 1.97
C PHE A 100 -3.71 -0.78 2.49
N LEU A 101 -3.67 -0.96 3.81
CA LEU A 101 -3.77 -2.28 4.44
C LEU A 101 -5.09 -2.97 4.08
N ALA A 102 -6.23 -2.25 4.19
CA ALA A 102 -7.53 -2.79 3.82
C ALA A 102 -7.59 -3.20 2.34
N LEU A 103 -7.03 -2.41 1.44
CA LEU A 103 -6.94 -2.73 0.02
C LEU A 103 -6.12 -3.99 -0.22
N LEU A 104 -4.96 -4.12 0.42
CA LEU A 104 -4.13 -5.33 0.33
C LEU A 104 -4.82 -6.57 0.91
N LEU A 105 -5.62 -6.40 1.97
CA LEU A 105 -6.43 -7.50 2.52
C LEU A 105 -7.50 -7.96 1.55
N ILE A 106 -8.22 -7.04 0.92
CA ILE A 106 -9.27 -7.37 -0.05
C ILE A 106 -8.66 -8.07 -1.27
N VAL A 107 -7.59 -7.52 -1.84
CA VAL A 107 -6.90 -8.13 -2.99
C VAL A 107 -6.31 -9.50 -2.61
N GLY A 108 -5.69 -9.61 -1.44
CA GLY A 108 -5.11 -10.86 -0.95
C GLY A 108 -6.15 -11.94 -0.70
N ALA A 109 -7.25 -11.60 -0.02
CA ALA A 109 -8.35 -12.52 0.23
C ALA A 109 -9.04 -12.97 -1.08
N SER A 110 -9.28 -12.04 -2.00
CA SER A 110 -9.82 -12.37 -3.33
C SER A 110 -8.91 -13.32 -4.09
N ARG A 111 -7.59 -13.07 -4.07
CA ARG A 111 -6.60 -13.91 -4.72
C ARG A 111 -6.54 -15.31 -4.11
N GLU A 112 -6.62 -15.43 -2.81
CA GLU A 112 -6.59 -16.69 -2.08
C GLU A 112 -7.88 -17.49 -2.35
N LEU A 113 -9.04 -16.81 -2.32
CA LEU A 113 -10.34 -17.43 -2.59
C LEU A 113 -10.45 -17.97 -4.02
N PHE A 114 -10.09 -17.15 -5.02
CA PHE A 114 -10.21 -17.54 -6.43
C PHE A 114 -9.02 -18.36 -6.95
N GLY A 115 -7.83 -18.20 -6.33
CA GLY A 115 -6.61 -18.89 -6.74
C GLY A 115 -6.43 -20.27 -6.13
N ARG A 116 -6.84 -20.45 -4.85
CA ARG A 116 -6.63 -21.70 -4.09
C ARG A 116 -7.93 -22.28 -3.53
N GLY A 117 -9.06 -21.56 -3.60
CA GLY A 117 -10.31 -22.00 -3.00
C GLY A 117 -10.28 -22.05 -1.46
N SER A 118 -9.25 -21.50 -0.84
CA SER A 118 -9.05 -21.45 0.61
C SER A 118 -8.96 -20.00 1.08
N LEU A 119 -9.35 -19.74 2.32
CA LEU A 119 -9.18 -18.46 3.01
C LEU A 119 -8.31 -18.69 4.25
N PHE A 120 -7.36 -17.77 4.48
CA PHE A 120 -6.46 -17.78 5.63
C PHE A 120 -5.46 -18.95 5.69
N ALA A 121 -5.12 -19.58 4.55
CA ALA A 121 -4.19 -20.72 4.50
C ALA A 121 -2.80 -20.39 5.09
N ASP A 122 -2.28 -19.19 4.84
CA ASP A 122 -0.94 -18.77 5.26
C ASP A 122 -0.93 -17.93 6.56
N MET A 123 -2.04 -17.90 7.33
CA MET A 123 -2.14 -17.15 8.60
C MET A 123 -1.19 -17.71 9.68
N HIS A 124 -0.83 -18.98 9.60
CA HIS A 124 0.12 -19.61 10.51
C HIS A 124 1.53 -18.97 10.44
N LEU A 125 1.90 -18.33 9.33
CA LEU A 125 3.17 -17.62 9.18
C LEU A 125 3.29 -16.38 10.07
N ILE A 126 2.15 -15.81 10.50
CA ILE A 126 2.09 -14.58 11.31
C ILE A 126 1.76 -14.91 12.77
N PHE A 127 0.79 -15.79 12.99
CA PHE A 127 0.25 -16.11 14.33
C PHE A 127 0.73 -17.45 14.90
N GLY A 128 1.61 -18.17 14.18
CA GLY A 128 2.12 -19.48 14.61
C GLY A 128 1.06 -20.58 14.54
N ASP A 129 1.28 -21.65 15.33
CA ASP A 129 0.46 -22.88 15.28
C ASP A 129 -1.02 -22.69 15.67
N VAL A 130 -1.35 -21.63 16.41
CA VAL A 130 -2.73 -21.31 16.83
C VAL A 130 -3.64 -20.99 15.64
N ALA A 131 -3.09 -20.53 14.53
CA ALA A 131 -3.85 -20.13 13.34
C ALA A 131 -4.04 -21.28 12.32
N ARG A 132 -3.56 -22.49 12.60
CA ARG A 132 -3.74 -23.64 11.69
C ARG A 132 -5.20 -24.09 11.60
N ASP A 133 -5.99 -23.89 12.65
CA ASP A 133 -7.40 -24.28 12.73
C ASP A 133 -8.34 -23.27 12.03
N TRP A 134 -7.82 -22.12 11.56
CA TRP A 134 -8.60 -21.08 10.91
C TRP A 134 -8.72 -21.27 9.39
N LEU A 135 -8.24 -22.39 8.89
CA LEU A 135 -8.31 -22.73 7.47
C LEU A 135 -9.77 -23.03 7.10
N TRP A 136 -10.36 -22.08 6.36
CA TRP A 136 -11.70 -22.26 5.82
C TRP A 136 -11.62 -22.58 4.34
N GLN A 137 -12.09 -23.78 3.96
CA GLN A 137 -12.13 -24.25 2.57
C GLN A 137 -13.60 -24.33 2.12
N PRO A 138 -14.16 -23.28 1.51
CA PRO A 138 -15.52 -23.30 1.02
C PRO A 138 -15.70 -24.09 -0.27
N PHE A 139 -14.63 -24.41 -0.99
CA PHE A 139 -14.66 -25.13 -2.25
C PHE A 139 -13.79 -26.39 -2.20
N ASP A 140 -14.43 -27.55 -2.11
CA ASP A 140 -13.81 -28.86 -2.36
C ASP A 140 -13.78 -29.12 -3.87
N GLY A 141 -12.83 -28.59 -4.58
CA GLY A 141 -12.73 -28.86 -6.01
C GLY A 141 -11.47 -28.30 -6.67
N ASP A 142 -10.99 -29.01 -7.66
CA ASP A 142 -9.81 -28.74 -8.51
C ASP A 142 -9.89 -27.44 -9.36
N TYR A 143 -10.73 -26.49 -8.99
CA TYR A 143 -10.88 -25.22 -9.72
C TYR A 143 -9.89 -24.17 -9.24
N THR A 144 -8.60 -24.47 -9.31
CA THR A 144 -7.55 -23.49 -9.05
C THR A 144 -7.26 -22.70 -10.33
N LEU A 145 -7.69 -21.45 -10.38
CA LEU A 145 -7.26 -20.51 -11.41
C LEU A 145 -5.77 -20.14 -11.16
N LEU A 146 -4.87 -20.96 -11.67
CA LEU A 146 -3.42 -20.82 -11.51
C LEU A 146 -2.92 -19.41 -11.87
N ILE A 147 -3.56 -18.76 -12.84
CA ILE A 147 -3.27 -17.37 -13.27
C ILE A 147 -3.47 -16.38 -12.12
N LEU A 148 -4.49 -16.54 -11.28
CA LEU A 148 -4.74 -15.65 -10.14
C LEU A 148 -3.74 -15.89 -9.00
N SER A 149 -3.18 -17.09 -8.90
CA SER A 149 -2.12 -17.40 -7.93
C SER A 149 -0.78 -16.75 -8.27
N MET A 150 -0.55 -16.41 -9.54
CA MET A 150 0.65 -15.69 -10.00
C MET A 150 0.64 -14.20 -9.59
N PRO A 151 1.80 -13.53 -9.50
CA PRO A 151 1.88 -12.09 -9.23
C PRO A 151 1.07 -11.22 -10.21
N ALA A 152 0.97 -11.64 -11.48
CA ALA A 152 0.16 -10.98 -12.51
C ALA A 152 -1.34 -10.95 -12.16
N GLY A 153 -1.86 -11.99 -11.49
CA GLY A 153 -3.25 -12.08 -11.06
C GLY A 153 -3.65 -10.99 -10.05
N ALA A 154 -2.70 -10.54 -9.22
CA ALA A 154 -2.96 -9.45 -8.28
C ALA A 154 -3.27 -8.13 -9.01
N PHE A 155 -2.58 -7.84 -10.12
CA PHE A 155 -2.85 -6.65 -10.94
C PHE A 155 -4.19 -6.75 -11.67
N LEU A 156 -4.57 -7.92 -12.16
CA LEU A 156 -5.88 -8.15 -12.76
C LEU A 156 -7.01 -7.92 -11.74
N LEU A 157 -6.87 -8.45 -10.53
CA LEU A 157 -7.84 -8.24 -9.46
C LEU A 157 -7.92 -6.76 -9.05
N LEU A 158 -6.79 -6.08 -8.95
CA LEU A 158 -6.74 -4.65 -8.65
C LEU A 158 -7.45 -3.84 -9.74
N GLY A 159 -7.18 -4.14 -11.02
CA GLY A 159 -7.87 -3.52 -12.15
C GLY A 159 -9.38 -3.74 -12.11
N PHE A 160 -9.82 -4.97 -11.80
CA PHE A 160 -11.23 -5.31 -11.65
C PHE A 160 -11.88 -4.58 -10.46
N LEU A 161 -11.18 -4.46 -9.33
CA LEU A 161 -11.65 -3.69 -8.16
C LEU A 161 -11.84 -2.20 -8.49
N ILE A 162 -10.89 -1.60 -9.21
CA ILE A 162 -10.97 -0.20 -9.64
C ILE A 162 -12.13 -0.02 -10.63
N ALA A 163 -12.29 -0.92 -11.58
CA ALA A 163 -13.40 -0.89 -12.53
C ALA A 163 -14.75 -1.03 -11.82
N SER A 164 -14.86 -1.96 -10.87
CA SER A 164 -16.05 -2.15 -10.05
C SER A 164 -16.40 -0.92 -9.23
N LYS A 165 -15.39 -0.31 -8.59
CA LYS A 165 -15.57 0.95 -7.87
C LYS A 165 -16.08 2.06 -8.79
N ASN A 166 -15.45 2.28 -9.93
CA ASN A 166 -15.86 3.31 -10.88
C ASN A 166 -17.27 3.07 -11.43
N PHE A 167 -17.64 1.81 -11.66
CA PHE A 167 -18.98 1.45 -12.06
C PHE A 167 -20.02 1.76 -10.97
N LEU A 168 -19.72 1.44 -9.70
CA LEU A 168 -20.58 1.79 -8.58
C LEU A 168 -20.68 3.32 -8.41
N ASP A 169 -19.58 4.05 -8.50
CA ASP A 169 -19.57 5.50 -8.39
C ASP A 169 -20.41 6.15 -9.49
N SER A 170 -20.35 5.64 -10.73
CA SER A 170 -21.17 6.15 -11.84
C SER A 170 -22.66 5.84 -11.69
N TRP A 171 -22.98 4.80 -10.94
CA TRP A 171 -24.36 4.38 -10.71
C TRP A 171 -24.99 5.07 -9.47
N LEU A 172 -24.18 5.32 -8.44
CA LEU A 172 -24.63 5.93 -7.17
C LEU A 172 -24.56 7.46 -7.20
N LEU A 173 -23.64 8.02 -7.97
CA LEU A 173 -23.45 9.47 -8.15
C LEU A 173 -23.70 9.79 -9.62
N PRO A 174 -24.96 10.11 -10.05
CA PRO A 174 -25.19 10.65 -11.37
C PRO A 174 -24.33 11.92 -11.50
N SER A 175 -23.47 11.93 -12.51
CA SER A 175 -22.45 12.90 -12.82
C SER A 175 -22.82 14.33 -12.40
N SER A 176 -22.21 14.85 -11.34
CA SER A 176 -22.01 16.27 -11.28
C SER A 176 -21.01 16.58 -12.40
N GLU A 177 -21.49 17.15 -13.49
CA GLU A 177 -20.70 17.61 -14.62
C GLU A 177 -19.44 18.31 -14.12
N SER A 178 -18.28 17.74 -14.46
CA SER A 178 -17.04 18.49 -14.41
C SER A 178 -17.26 19.76 -15.23
N PRO A 179 -16.99 20.97 -14.69
CA PRO A 179 -17.11 22.20 -15.46
C PRO A 179 -16.27 22.06 -16.71
N PRO A 180 -16.76 22.48 -17.89
CA PRO A 180 -16.02 22.36 -19.12
C PRO A 180 -14.66 23.05 -18.94
N GLU A 181 -13.61 22.30 -19.18
CA GLU A 181 -12.24 22.81 -19.19
C GLU A 181 -12.19 24.01 -20.12
N LYS A 182 -12.01 25.21 -19.54
CA LYS A 182 -11.92 26.44 -20.31
C LYS A 182 -10.77 26.29 -21.31
N PRO A 183 -11.00 26.47 -22.62
CA PRO A 183 -9.93 26.40 -23.58
C PRO A 183 -8.87 27.45 -23.21
N ILE A 184 -7.62 27.02 -23.14
CA ILE A 184 -6.47 27.89 -22.91
C ILE A 184 -6.33 28.82 -24.12
N THR A 185 -7.14 29.87 -24.15
CA THR A 185 -7.03 30.93 -25.15
C THR A 185 -6.09 31.99 -24.59
N GLY A 186 -4.89 32.05 -25.09
CA GLY A 186 -4.02 33.15 -24.70
C GLY A 186 -2.56 32.99 -25.04
N SER A 187 -2.24 32.65 -26.30
CA SER A 187 -0.96 33.09 -26.85
C SER A 187 -0.99 34.62 -27.04
N LYS A 188 -0.61 35.40 -26.02
CA LYS A 188 -0.23 36.79 -26.24
C LYS A 188 1.13 36.82 -26.93
N ARG A 189 1.13 37.05 -28.24
CA ARG A 189 2.31 37.52 -28.99
C ARG A 189 2.90 38.73 -28.28
N VAL A 190 4.09 38.59 -27.74
CA VAL A 190 4.93 39.72 -27.35
C VAL A 190 5.53 40.25 -28.63
N ARG A 191 5.24 41.54 -28.91
CA ARG A 191 5.98 42.37 -29.85
C ARG A 191 7.19 42.98 -29.14
#